data_4ef5ba8d44f54ae85e16ef1ce97b65a7
#
_entry.id   4ef5ba8d44f54ae85e16ef1ce97b65a7
#
_cell.length_a   1.000
_cell.length_b   1.000
_cell.length_c   1.000
_cell.angle_alpha   90.00
_cell.angle_beta   90.00
_cell.angle_gamma   90.00
#
_symmetry.space_group_name_H-M   'P 1'
#
loop_
_entity.id
_entity.type
_entity.pdbx_description
1 polymer ?
#
loop_
_entity_poly.entity_id
_entity_poly.type
_entity_poly.pdbx_seq_one_letter_code
_entity_poly.pdbx_strand_id
1 'polypeptide(L)'
;MNLQDAYYESKFEGEFGRAKGNAFQTFFERLMGLAYKADFMACRPWGNQGDRKNDGFLKSERRLFQVYAPNEMDAAKAKTKITEDFAGAREHWGKHFDTWTFVHNATDGLPPHVQELLLDFEAANPGIQL
;
A
#
# COMPACT_ATOMS: atom_id res chain seq x y z
N MET A 1 22.39 9.30 -15.68
CA MET A 1 22.19 9.69 -14.26
C MET A 1 23.33 10.61 -13.84
N ASN A 2 23.04 11.77 -13.27
CA ASN A 2 24.04 12.67 -12.73
C ASN A 2 24.23 12.45 -11.23
N LEU A 3 25.19 13.18 -10.62
CA LEU A 3 25.46 13.04 -9.19
C LEU A 3 24.26 13.42 -8.30
N GLN A 4 23.48 14.40 -8.72
CA GLN A 4 22.30 14.81 -7.99
C GLN A 4 21.24 13.75 -8.00
N ASP A 5 21.00 13.11 -9.13
CA ASP A 5 20.04 12.00 -9.24
C ASP A 5 20.47 10.83 -8.37
N ALA A 6 21.77 10.49 -8.40
CA ALA A 6 22.30 9.42 -7.56
C ALA A 6 22.13 9.69 -6.07
N TYR A 7 22.32 10.98 -5.67
CA TYR A 7 22.11 11.38 -4.27
C TYR A 7 20.65 11.20 -3.84
N TYR A 8 19.70 11.66 -4.65
CA TYR A 8 18.28 11.54 -4.32
C TYR A 8 17.83 10.08 -4.30
N GLU A 9 18.31 9.28 -5.23
CA GLU A 9 18.00 7.84 -5.25
C GLU A 9 18.54 7.15 -4.01
N SER A 10 19.76 7.44 -3.61
CA SER A 10 20.36 6.88 -2.40
C SER A 10 19.60 7.30 -1.15
N LYS A 11 19.18 8.56 -1.07
CA LYS A 11 18.41 9.07 0.05
C LYS A 11 17.04 8.38 0.13
N PHE A 12 16.37 8.20 -1.00
CA PHE A 12 15.10 7.49 -1.07
C PHE A 12 15.24 6.05 -0.58
N GLU A 13 16.24 5.33 -1.08
CA GLU A 13 16.48 3.94 -0.66
C GLU A 13 16.74 3.84 0.84
N GLY A 14 17.49 4.79 1.39
CA GLY A 14 17.75 4.81 2.81
C GLY A 14 16.51 5.02 3.66
N GLU A 15 15.66 5.97 3.27
CA GLU A 15 14.41 6.22 3.99
C GLU A 15 13.45 5.05 3.85
N PHE A 16 13.32 4.51 2.65
CA PHE A 16 12.46 3.36 2.37
C PHE A 16 12.87 2.15 3.22
N GLY A 17 14.17 1.85 3.26
CA GLY A 17 14.68 0.69 3.98
C GLY A 17 14.57 0.79 5.50
N ARG A 18 14.54 2.01 6.06
CA ARG A 18 14.49 2.23 7.49
C ARG A 18 13.09 2.43 8.06
N ALA A 19 12.17 2.91 7.23
CA ALA A 19 10.84 3.26 7.72
C ALA A 19 9.98 2.03 7.99
N LYS A 20 9.31 2.03 9.14
CA LYS A 20 8.43 0.94 9.59
C LYS A 20 7.12 1.51 10.13
N GLY A 21 6.04 0.73 10.06
CA GLY A 21 4.76 1.09 10.66
C GLY A 21 4.28 2.48 10.25
N ASN A 22 3.94 3.32 11.23
CA ASN A 22 3.43 4.66 10.97
C ASN A 22 4.44 5.56 10.26
N ALA A 23 5.74 5.37 10.52
CA ALA A 23 6.78 6.14 9.83
C ALA A 23 6.79 5.82 8.33
N PHE A 24 6.61 4.55 7.97
CA PHE A 24 6.52 4.15 6.56
C PHE A 24 5.26 4.71 5.92
N GLN A 25 4.13 4.68 6.61
CA GLN A 25 2.87 5.24 6.10
C GLN A 25 3.01 6.74 5.85
N THR A 26 3.63 7.48 6.77
CA THR A 26 3.89 8.91 6.60
C THR A 26 4.80 9.16 5.40
N PHE A 27 5.85 8.36 5.24
CA PHE A 27 6.76 8.45 4.11
C PHE A 27 6.00 8.21 2.79
N PHE A 28 5.17 7.17 2.75
CA PHE A 28 4.34 6.85 1.58
C PHE A 28 3.42 8.02 1.22
N GLU A 29 2.72 8.58 2.20
CA GLU A 29 1.81 9.70 1.96
C GLU A 29 2.52 10.93 1.43
N ARG A 30 3.69 11.24 1.97
CA ARG A 30 4.49 12.37 1.48
C ARG A 30 4.91 12.15 0.04
N LEU A 31 5.39 10.96 -0.26
CA LEU A 31 5.83 10.61 -1.61
C LEU A 31 4.67 10.72 -2.61
N MET A 32 3.53 10.15 -2.29
CA MET A 32 2.35 10.18 -3.15
C MET A 32 1.79 11.58 -3.31
N GLY A 33 1.78 12.37 -2.22
CA GLY A 33 1.32 13.75 -2.28
C GLY A 33 2.19 14.62 -3.17
N LEU A 34 3.50 14.40 -3.16
CA LEU A 34 4.42 15.11 -4.02
C LEU A 34 4.29 14.68 -5.49
N ALA A 35 4.08 13.38 -5.72
CA ALA A 35 4.01 12.83 -7.07
C ALA A 35 2.68 13.12 -7.76
N TYR A 36 1.57 13.01 -7.04
CA TYR A 36 0.23 13.05 -7.63
C TYR A 36 -0.61 14.24 -7.15
N LYS A 37 -0.15 14.97 -6.16
CA LYS A 37 -0.79 16.21 -5.66
C LYS A 37 -2.26 15.97 -5.30
N ALA A 38 -3.17 16.79 -5.84
CA ALA A 38 -4.58 16.73 -5.48
C ALA A 38 -5.29 15.44 -5.94
N ASP A 39 -4.69 14.66 -6.84
CA ASP A 39 -5.25 13.38 -7.25
C ASP A 39 -5.13 12.30 -6.17
N PHE A 40 -4.16 12.45 -5.27
CA PHE A 40 -3.97 11.51 -4.15
C PHE A 40 -4.71 12.00 -2.91
N MET A 41 -5.51 11.11 -2.33
CA MET A 41 -6.24 11.39 -1.09
C MET A 41 -5.69 10.49 0.02
N ALA A 42 -5.05 11.08 1.01
CA ALA A 42 -4.63 10.34 2.20
C ALA A 42 -5.84 10.01 3.06
N CYS A 43 -5.85 8.83 3.67
CA CYS A 43 -6.90 8.42 4.59
C CYS A 43 -6.26 8.02 5.91
N ARG A 44 -6.73 8.62 6.99
CA ARG A 44 -6.22 8.37 8.34
C ARG A 44 -7.31 7.83 9.25
N PRO A 45 -6.96 6.98 10.20
CA PRO A 45 -7.93 6.54 11.21
C PRO A 45 -8.53 7.74 11.95
N TRP A 46 -9.85 7.70 12.17
CA TRP A 46 -10.56 8.77 12.87
C TRP A 46 -11.60 8.19 13.82
N GLY A 47 -11.36 8.35 15.11
CA GLY A 47 -12.25 7.84 16.12
C GLY A 47 -12.46 6.33 16.05
N ASN A 48 -13.66 5.87 16.26
CA ASN A 48 -14.01 4.45 16.25
C ASN A 48 -14.13 3.86 14.86
N GLN A 49 -14.15 4.70 13.84
CA GLN A 49 -14.32 4.23 12.45
C GLN A 49 -13.02 3.76 11.81
N GLY A 50 -11.87 4.24 12.34
CA GLY A 50 -10.59 3.94 11.73
C GLY A 50 -10.52 4.48 10.30
N ASP A 51 -9.68 3.86 9.47
CA ASP A 51 -9.53 4.21 8.06
C ASP A 51 -10.36 3.32 7.14
N ARG A 52 -11.11 2.37 7.70
CA ARG A 52 -11.93 1.40 6.97
C ARG A 52 -11.12 0.64 5.91
N LYS A 53 -9.87 0.31 6.26
CA LYS A 53 -8.95 -0.43 5.37
C LYS A 53 -8.61 0.35 4.10
N ASN A 54 -8.35 1.65 4.27
CA ASN A 54 -7.97 2.55 3.19
C ASN A 54 -6.85 3.46 3.70
N ASP A 55 -5.63 3.23 3.21
CA ASP A 55 -4.47 4.05 3.59
C ASP A 55 -4.19 5.16 2.57
N GLY A 56 -4.94 5.21 1.50
CA GLY A 56 -4.84 6.24 0.49
C GLY A 56 -5.59 5.84 -0.78
N PHE A 57 -5.92 6.85 -1.59
CA PHE A 57 -6.71 6.64 -2.81
C PHE A 57 -6.23 7.55 -3.92
N LEU A 58 -6.00 6.99 -5.09
CA LEU A 58 -5.65 7.75 -6.28
C LEU A 58 -6.87 7.84 -7.17
N LYS A 59 -7.47 9.02 -7.26
CA LYS A 59 -8.79 9.22 -7.85
C LYS A 59 -8.85 8.89 -9.33
N SER A 60 -7.87 9.36 -10.10
CA SER A 60 -7.86 9.18 -11.55
C SER A 60 -7.76 7.71 -11.97
N GLU A 61 -7.12 6.88 -11.16
CA GLU A 61 -6.93 5.46 -11.45
C GLU A 61 -7.93 4.56 -10.73
N ARG A 62 -8.78 5.13 -9.89
CA ARG A 62 -9.69 4.37 -9.02
C ARG A 62 -8.91 3.29 -8.24
N ARG A 63 -7.74 3.69 -7.71
CA ARG A 63 -6.80 2.80 -7.03
C ARG A 63 -6.81 3.07 -5.54
N LEU A 64 -7.11 2.04 -4.76
CA LEU A 64 -7.04 2.09 -3.31
C LEU A 64 -5.73 1.46 -2.85
N PHE A 65 -5.08 2.08 -1.87
CA PHE A 65 -3.82 1.60 -1.33
C PHE A 65 -4.00 1.06 0.08
N GLN A 66 -3.33 -0.03 0.36
CA GLN A 66 -3.19 -0.58 1.71
C GLN A 66 -1.71 -0.71 2.03
N VAL A 67 -1.26 -0.10 3.11
CA VAL A 67 0.15 -0.05 3.49
C VAL A 67 0.41 -1.02 4.63
N TYR A 68 1.45 -1.84 4.48
CA TYR A 68 1.86 -2.80 5.50
C TYR A 68 3.39 -2.80 5.58
N ALA A 69 3.92 -2.28 6.68
CA ALA A 69 5.36 -2.12 6.85
C ALA A 69 5.80 -2.61 8.24
N PRO A 70 5.77 -3.93 8.48
CA PRO A 70 6.17 -4.49 9.77
C PRO A 70 7.69 -4.42 9.97
N ASN A 71 8.15 -4.62 11.21
CA ASN A 71 9.58 -4.70 11.47
C ASN A 71 10.23 -5.88 10.75
N GLU A 72 9.52 -7.01 10.71
CA GLU A 72 9.95 -8.19 9.96
C GLU A 72 8.77 -8.74 9.17
N MET A 73 9.00 -9.04 7.90
CA MET A 73 7.96 -9.62 7.05
C MET A 73 7.79 -11.10 7.38
N ASP A 74 6.57 -11.48 7.77
CA ASP A 74 6.19 -12.85 8.06
C ASP A 74 5.07 -13.22 7.09
N ALA A 75 5.26 -14.32 6.35
CA ALA A 75 4.31 -14.71 5.30
C ALA A 75 2.91 -14.98 5.85
N ALA A 76 2.78 -15.66 6.98
CA ALA A 76 1.48 -15.98 7.56
C ALA A 76 0.75 -14.71 8.03
N LYS A 77 1.46 -13.80 8.70
CA LYS A 77 0.89 -12.54 9.16
C LYS A 77 0.51 -11.65 7.98
N ALA A 78 1.36 -11.59 6.96
CA ALA A 78 1.06 -10.82 5.75
C ALA A 78 -0.18 -11.34 5.04
N LYS A 79 -0.34 -12.65 4.92
CA LYS A 79 -1.53 -13.25 4.30
C LYS A 79 -2.79 -12.91 5.08
N THR A 80 -2.73 -12.98 6.42
CA THR A 80 -3.87 -12.58 7.27
C THR A 80 -4.22 -11.12 7.06
N LYS A 81 -3.21 -10.26 7.06
CA LYS A 81 -3.39 -8.82 6.87
C LYS A 81 -4.02 -8.51 5.52
N ILE A 82 -3.50 -9.09 4.45
CA ILE A 82 -4.04 -8.90 3.10
C ILE A 82 -5.49 -9.36 3.03
N THR A 83 -5.79 -10.52 3.58
CA THR A 83 -7.14 -11.09 3.55
C THR A 83 -8.15 -10.17 4.26
N GLU A 84 -7.80 -9.73 5.46
CA GLU A 84 -8.67 -8.84 6.25
C GLU A 84 -8.82 -7.48 5.61
N ASP A 85 -7.72 -6.89 5.16
CA ASP A 85 -7.71 -5.55 4.61
C ASP A 85 -8.43 -5.48 3.25
N PHE A 86 -8.23 -6.50 2.41
CA PHE A 86 -8.91 -6.56 1.13
C PHE A 86 -10.43 -6.75 1.31
N ALA A 87 -10.84 -7.63 2.21
CA ALA A 87 -12.25 -7.83 2.51
C ALA A 87 -12.90 -6.56 3.06
N GLY A 88 -12.23 -5.87 3.97
CA GLY A 88 -12.70 -4.60 4.51
C GLY A 88 -12.78 -3.50 3.47
N ALA A 89 -11.78 -3.42 2.59
CA ALA A 89 -11.79 -2.45 1.51
C ALA A 89 -12.97 -2.68 0.56
N ARG A 90 -13.24 -3.92 0.21
CA ARG A 90 -14.39 -4.25 -0.63
C ARG A 90 -15.71 -3.89 0.03
N GLU A 91 -15.83 -4.14 1.33
CA GLU A 91 -17.04 -3.82 2.08
C GLU A 91 -17.31 -2.32 2.12
N HIS A 92 -16.28 -1.52 2.43
CA HIS A 92 -16.45 -0.09 2.65
C HIS A 92 -16.27 0.77 1.39
N TRP A 93 -15.44 0.33 0.43
CA TRP A 93 -15.02 1.14 -0.70
C TRP A 93 -15.27 0.49 -2.06
N GLY A 94 -15.93 -0.68 -2.09
CA GLY A 94 -16.07 -1.47 -3.33
C GLY A 94 -16.69 -0.74 -4.50
N LYS A 95 -17.48 0.30 -4.25
CA LYS A 95 -18.09 1.13 -5.32
C LYS A 95 -17.09 2.09 -5.97
N HIS A 96 -15.95 2.33 -5.30
CA HIS A 96 -15.07 3.43 -5.65
C HIS A 96 -13.75 3.00 -6.26
N PHE A 97 -13.36 1.73 -6.12
CA PHE A 97 -12.08 1.28 -6.66
C PHE A 97 -12.25 0.06 -7.55
N ASP A 98 -11.37 -0.05 -8.54
CA ASP A 98 -11.22 -1.24 -9.36
C ASP A 98 -9.77 -1.75 -9.37
N THR A 99 -8.86 -1.04 -8.69
CA THR A 99 -7.49 -1.48 -8.47
C THR A 99 -7.15 -1.37 -6.99
N TRP A 100 -6.62 -2.44 -6.41
CA TRP A 100 -6.19 -2.49 -5.01
C TRP A 100 -4.69 -2.78 -4.98
N THR A 101 -3.94 -1.89 -4.34
CA THR A 101 -2.49 -1.99 -4.31
C THR A 101 -2.02 -2.18 -2.88
N PHE A 102 -1.29 -3.28 -2.67
CA PHE A 102 -0.66 -3.58 -1.39
C PHE A 102 0.76 -3.02 -1.41
N VAL A 103 1.00 -2.04 -0.54
CA VAL A 103 2.29 -1.35 -0.44
C VAL A 103 3.03 -1.89 0.77
N HIS A 104 4.28 -2.30 0.57
CA HIS A 104 5.07 -2.91 1.65
C HIS A 104 6.50 -2.38 1.64
N ASN A 105 7.22 -2.69 2.71
CA ASN A 105 8.61 -2.27 2.89
C ASN A 105 9.64 -3.41 2.82
N ALA A 106 9.24 -4.57 2.31
CA ALA A 106 10.13 -5.71 2.17
C ALA A 106 11.08 -5.49 0.99
N THR A 107 12.33 -5.11 1.28
CA THR A 107 13.32 -4.81 0.26
C THR A 107 13.72 -6.03 -0.56
N ASP A 108 13.56 -7.23 -0.01
CA ASP A 108 13.85 -8.49 -0.70
C ASP A 108 12.64 -9.00 -1.51
N GLY A 109 11.54 -8.25 -1.52
CA GLY A 109 10.32 -8.65 -2.21
C GLY A 109 9.35 -9.39 -1.31
N LEU A 110 8.18 -9.71 -1.85
CA LEU A 110 7.17 -10.47 -1.12
C LEU A 110 7.47 -11.97 -1.17
N PRO A 111 7.17 -12.69 -0.08
CA PRO A 111 7.24 -14.17 -0.12
C PRO A 111 6.35 -14.74 -1.23
N PRO A 112 6.75 -15.86 -1.86
CA PRO A 112 5.94 -16.45 -2.95
C PRO A 112 4.49 -16.74 -2.58
N HIS A 113 4.24 -17.19 -1.35
CA HIS A 113 2.88 -17.48 -0.89
C HIS A 113 2.00 -16.23 -0.81
N VAL A 114 2.60 -15.07 -0.54
CA VAL A 114 1.88 -13.79 -0.52
C VAL A 114 1.53 -13.37 -1.93
N GLN A 115 2.48 -13.50 -2.87
CA GLN A 115 2.23 -13.21 -4.28
C GLN A 115 1.10 -14.09 -4.83
N GLU A 116 1.14 -15.39 -4.51
CA GLU A 116 0.11 -16.31 -4.94
C GLU A 116 -1.27 -15.92 -4.41
N LEU A 117 -1.35 -15.49 -3.14
CA LEU A 117 -2.60 -15.04 -2.56
C LEU A 117 -3.18 -13.83 -3.30
N LEU A 118 -2.34 -12.87 -3.65
CA LEU A 118 -2.78 -11.70 -4.40
C LEU A 118 -3.33 -12.08 -5.78
N LEU A 119 -2.64 -12.99 -6.47
CA LEU A 119 -3.09 -13.48 -7.77
C LEU A 119 -4.40 -14.26 -7.66
N ASP A 120 -4.56 -15.06 -6.59
CA ASP A 120 -5.79 -15.79 -6.35
C ASP A 120 -6.97 -14.86 -6.08
N PHE A 121 -6.73 -13.79 -5.33
CA PHE A 121 -7.76 -12.78 -5.07
C PHE A 121 -8.17 -12.06 -6.35
N GLU A 122 -7.22 -11.74 -7.21
CA GLU A 122 -7.52 -11.11 -8.49
C GLU A 122 -8.38 -12.03 -9.37
N ALA A 123 -8.02 -13.31 -9.43
CA ALA A 123 -8.78 -14.30 -10.20
C ALA A 123 -10.19 -14.49 -9.65
N ALA A 124 -10.35 -14.45 -8.32
CA ALA A 124 -11.65 -14.65 -7.66
C ALA A 124 -12.55 -13.42 -7.69
N ASN A 125 -12.02 -12.26 -8.09
CA ASN A 125 -12.76 -10.99 -8.08
C ASN A 125 -12.67 -10.30 -9.44
N PRO A 126 -13.40 -10.81 -10.47
CA PRO A 126 -13.37 -10.20 -11.80
C PRO A 126 -13.74 -8.71 -11.72
N GLY A 127 -13.01 -7.89 -12.45
CA GLY A 127 -13.20 -6.44 -12.44
C GLY A 127 -12.33 -5.71 -11.42
N ILE A 128 -11.60 -6.44 -10.57
CA ILE A 128 -10.66 -5.84 -9.62
C ILE A 128 -9.25 -6.32 -9.95
N GLN A 129 -8.34 -5.37 -10.08
CA GLN A 129 -6.93 -5.61 -10.31
C GLN A 129 -6.17 -5.44 -9.00
N LEU A 130 -5.21 -6.35 -8.72
CA LEU A 130 -4.38 -6.28 -7.52
C LEU A 130 -2.89 -6.12 -7.88
#